data_a1ca5d9f7d5fc3cd1a22ceda6440f621
#
_entry.id   a1ca5d9f7d5fc3cd1a22ceda6440f621
#
_cell.length_a   1.000
_cell.length_b   1.000
_cell.length_c   1.000
_cell.angle_alpha   90.00
_cell.angle_beta   90.00
_cell.angle_gamma   90.00
#
_symmetry.space_group_name_H-M   'P 1'
#
loop_
_entity.id
_entity.type
_entity.pdbx_description
1 polymer ?
#
loop_
_entity_poly.entity_id
_entity_poly.type
_entity_poly.pdbx_seq_one_letter_code
_entity_poly.pdbx_strand_id
1 'polypeptide(L)'
;MPQIICENASLGYEGRPIVKDLNFTVNAGDYLCILGENGSGKSTLMKTILNLTPPLAGSIRMEGLKPTEIGYLPQQTQVQRDFPASVQEIVRSGFQGRCGLRPFYTRDEKALADKNLERIGMEGFSRRSYRELSGGQQQRVLLARALCATQKCLLLDEPVSGLDPKATAQMYEIISGLHR
;
A
#
# COMPACT_ATOMS: atom_id res chain seq x y z
N MET A 1 13.84 -12.81 -10.23
CA MET A 1 14.22 -11.66 -11.07
C MET A 1 14.01 -10.39 -10.27
N PRO A 2 14.95 -9.44 -10.28
CA PRO A 2 14.80 -8.17 -9.57
C PRO A 2 13.58 -7.41 -10.08
N GLN A 3 12.85 -6.80 -9.15
CA GLN A 3 11.69 -5.94 -9.46
C GLN A 3 11.95 -4.48 -9.06
N ILE A 4 12.70 -4.27 -7.97
CA ILE A 4 13.11 -2.92 -7.53
C ILE A 4 14.60 -2.97 -7.26
N ILE A 5 15.34 -2.06 -7.85
CA ILE A 5 16.79 -1.93 -7.70
C ILE A 5 17.09 -0.51 -7.22
N CYS A 6 17.70 -0.39 -6.05
CA CYS A 6 18.14 0.85 -5.45
C CYS A 6 19.66 0.90 -5.46
N GLU A 7 20.26 1.92 -6.09
CA GLU A 7 21.71 2.06 -6.24
C GLU A 7 22.15 3.46 -5.78
N ASN A 8 22.96 3.49 -4.72
CA ASN A 8 23.54 4.69 -4.14
C ASN A 8 22.54 5.84 -3.94
N ALA A 9 21.29 5.48 -3.62
CA ALA A 9 20.22 6.46 -3.52
C ALA A 9 20.34 7.28 -2.24
N SER A 10 20.28 8.60 -2.39
CA SER A 10 20.15 9.55 -1.29
C SER A 10 18.77 10.18 -1.35
N LEU A 11 18.04 10.13 -0.25
CA LEU A 11 16.65 10.54 -0.14
C LEU A 11 16.51 11.71 0.82
N GLY A 12 15.63 12.64 0.53
CA GLY A 12 15.38 13.80 1.39
C GLY A 12 14.48 14.84 0.75
N TYR A 13 14.45 16.01 1.35
CA TYR A 13 13.65 17.14 0.87
C TYR A 13 14.50 18.41 0.78
N GLU A 14 14.20 19.28 -0.20
CA GLU A 14 14.84 20.59 -0.37
C GLU A 14 16.38 20.52 -0.37
N GLY A 15 16.94 19.47 -1.00
CA GLY A 15 18.39 19.27 -1.06
C GLY A 15 19.05 18.76 0.24
N ARG A 16 18.26 18.51 1.30
CA ARG A 16 18.76 17.98 2.58
C ARG A 16 18.54 16.47 2.63
N PRO A 17 19.60 15.65 2.61
CA PRO A 17 19.46 14.20 2.67
C PRO A 17 19.10 13.75 4.09
N ILE A 18 18.07 12.88 4.17
CA ILE A 18 17.66 12.15 5.38
C ILE A 18 18.33 10.77 5.40
N VAL A 19 18.34 10.11 4.23
CA VAL A 19 19.01 8.82 4.02
C VAL A 19 20.06 9.00 2.93
N LYS A 20 21.24 8.39 3.09
CA LYS A 20 22.34 8.45 2.12
C LYS A 20 22.79 7.06 1.74
N ASP A 21 23.27 6.94 0.49
CA ASP A 21 23.96 5.75 -0.03
C ASP A 21 23.17 4.44 0.16
N LEU A 22 21.85 4.51 0.00
CA LEU A 22 20.97 3.37 0.15
C LEU A 22 21.14 2.42 -1.05
N ASN A 23 21.39 1.14 -0.74
CA ASN A 23 21.58 0.10 -1.73
C ASN A 23 20.77 -1.13 -1.33
N PHE A 24 19.86 -1.60 -2.19
CA PHE A 24 19.14 -2.85 -2.00
C PHE A 24 18.50 -3.31 -3.32
N THR A 25 18.15 -4.58 -3.36
CA THR A 25 17.38 -5.18 -4.47
C THR A 25 16.22 -5.98 -3.90
N VAL A 26 15.03 -5.83 -4.49
CA VAL A 26 13.85 -6.63 -4.17
C VAL A 26 13.51 -7.49 -5.38
N ASN A 27 13.46 -8.79 -5.20
CA ASN A 27 13.10 -9.74 -6.24
C ASN A 27 11.60 -10.09 -6.17
N ALA A 28 11.09 -10.67 -7.25
CA ALA A 28 9.76 -11.25 -7.23
C ALA A 28 9.66 -12.34 -6.15
N GLY A 29 8.65 -12.24 -5.28
CA GLY A 29 8.46 -13.14 -4.16
C GLY A 29 9.27 -12.81 -2.90
N ASP A 30 10.02 -11.70 -2.87
CA ASP A 30 10.69 -11.26 -1.64
C ASP A 30 9.69 -10.58 -0.68
N TYR A 31 9.93 -10.78 0.60
CA TYR A 31 9.31 -10.02 1.68
C TYR A 31 10.39 -9.14 2.33
N LEU A 32 10.41 -7.86 1.98
CA LEU A 32 11.35 -6.89 2.54
C LEU A 32 10.72 -6.09 3.67
N CYS A 33 11.33 -6.12 4.85
CA CYS A 33 10.94 -5.29 5.99
C CYS A 33 11.91 -4.13 6.18
N ILE A 34 11.38 -2.90 6.23
CA ILE A 34 12.16 -1.69 6.45
C ILE A 34 11.93 -1.23 7.89
N LEU A 35 12.99 -1.28 8.70
CA LEU A 35 12.97 -0.89 10.10
C LEU A 35 13.69 0.45 10.30
N GLY A 36 13.22 1.23 11.25
CA GLY A 36 13.85 2.50 11.61
C GLY A 36 12.93 3.37 12.48
N GLU A 37 13.51 4.32 13.17
CA GLU A 37 12.79 5.28 14.01
C GLU A 37 11.86 6.21 13.19
N ASN A 38 10.97 6.91 13.88
CA ASN A 38 10.15 7.93 13.24
C ASN A 38 11.07 9.06 12.71
N GLY A 39 10.81 9.48 11.46
CA GLY A 39 11.65 10.47 10.78
C GLY A 39 12.91 9.89 10.09
N SER A 40 13.17 8.59 10.17
CA SER A 40 14.35 7.96 9.51
C SER A 40 14.28 7.88 7.98
N GLY A 41 13.22 8.40 7.35
CA GLY A 41 13.06 8.43 5.90
C GLY A 41 12.28 7.27 5.28
N LYS A 42 11.63 6.39 6.07
CA LYS A 42 10.82 5.27 5.56
C LYS A 42 9.76 5.72 4.56
N SER A 43 8.92 6.67 4.94
CA SER A 43 7.85 7.18 4.05
C SER A 43 8.43 7.96 2.86
N THR A 44 9.61 8.56 2.98
CA THR A 44 10.32 9.19 1.85
C THR A 44 10.77 8.12 0.86
N LEU A 45 11.32 7.01 1.33
CA LEU A 45 11.68 5.87 0.49
C LEU A 45 10.45 5.32 -0.24
N MET A 46 9.32 5.12 0.48
CA MET A 46 8.07 4.67 -0.15
C MET A 46 7.61 5.61 -1.27
N LYS A 47 7.63 6.92 -1.03
CA LYS A 47 7.30 7.93 -2.05
C LYS A 47 8.26 7.91 -3.24
N THR A 48 9.55 7.66 -3.00
CA THR A 48 10.54 7.57 -4.09
C THR A 48 10.35 6.29 -4.92
N ILE A 49 10.07 5.15 -4.28
CA ILE A 49 9.70 3.90 -4.98
C ILE A 49 8.45 4.11 -5.85
N LEU A 50 7.45 4.85 -5.35
CA LEU A 50 6.23 5.18 -6.09
C LEU A 50 6.43 6.26 -7.17
N ASN A 51 7.67 6.74 -7.35
CA ASN A 51 8.02 7.82 -8.28
C ASN A 51 7.25 9.13 -8.01
N LEU A 52 6.85 9.37 -6.75
CA LEU A 52 6.19 10.61 -6.31
C LEU A 52 7.21 11.70 -5.95
N THR A 53 8.43 11.31 -5.59
CA THR A 53 9.54 12.21 -5.25
C THR A 53 10.81 11.63 -5.85
N PRO A 54 11.60 12.40 -6.61
CA PRO A 54 12.88 11.91 -7.13
C PRO A 54 13.90 11.74 -5.99
N PRO A 55 14.87 10.82 -6.11
CA PRO A 55 16.00 10.77 -5.20
C PRO A 55 16.88 12.02 -5.39
N LEU A 56 17.59 12.45 -4.33
CA LEU A 56 18.58 13.56 -4.39
C LEU A 56 19.86 13.14 -5.11
N ALA A 57 20.24 11.86 -5.03
CA ALA A 57 21.35 11.24 -5.73
C ALA A 57 21.10 9.76 -5.91
N GLY A 58 21.85 9.11 -6.81
CA GLY A 58 21.67 7.70 -7.15
C GLY A 58 20.38 7.42 -7.92
N SER A 59 19.88 6.19 -7.86
CA SER A 59 18.68 5.81 -8.59
C SER A 59 17.87 4.73 -7.89
N ILE A 60 16.54 4.76 -8.09
CA ILE A 60 15.63 3.65 -7.82
C ILE A 60 14.95 3.29 -9.13
N ARG A 61 15.16 2.06 -9.59
CA ARG A 61 14.62 1.56 -10.86
C ARG A 61 13.67 0.39 -10.60
N MET A 62 12.67 0.26 -11.48
CA MET A 62 11.76 -0.88 -11.49
C MET A 62 11.97 -1.69 -12.76
N GLU A 63 12.08 -3.01 -12.61
CA GLU A 63 12.22 -3.95 -13.73
C GLU A 63 11.00 -4.87 -13.78
N GLY A 64 10.29 -4.86 -14.92
CA GLY A 64 9.08 -5.65 -15.11
C GLY A 64 7.89 -5.23 -14.22
N LEU A 65 7.99 -4.09 -13.55
CA LEU A 65 7.00 -3.51 -12.65
C LEU A 65 6.77 -2.03 -12.99
N LYS A 66 5.51 -1.63 -13.13
CA LYS A 66 5.15 -0.22 -13.32
C LYS A 66 4.68 0.38 -11.98
N PRO A 67 4.84 1.69 -11.72
CA PRO A 67 4.30 2.34 -10.52
C PRO A 67 2.80 2.09 -10.31
N THR A 68 2.02 2.00 -11.40
CA THR A 68 0.58 1.70 -11.38
C THR A 68 0.26 0.23 -11.03
N GLU A 69 1.28 -0.62 -10.97
CA GLU A 69 1.17 -2.03 -10.58
C GLU A 69 1.63 -2.27 -9.14
N ILE A 70 1.88 -1.22 -8.37
CA ILE A 70 2.18 -1.26 -6.94
C ILE A 70 0.91 -0.92 -6.17
N GLY A 71 0.48 -1.83 -5.29
CA GLY A 71 -0.55 -1.54 -4.31
C GLY A 71 0.08 -0.84 -3.11
N TYR A 72 -0.38 0.36 -2.83
CA TYR A 72 0.15 1.16 -1.71
C TYR A 72 -0.87 1.31 -0.60
N LEU A 73 -0.47 0.92 0.60
CA LEU A 73 -1.16 1.19 1.85
C LEU A 73 -0.40 2.30 2.59
N PRO A 74 -0.87 3.54 2.53
CA PRO A 74 -0.25 4.66 3.24
C PRO A 74 -0.55 4.59 4.74
N GLN A 75 0.27 5.27 5.53
CA GLN A 75 -0.07 5.58 6.92
C GLN A 75 -1.39 6.34 6.98
N GLN A 76 -2.33 5.87 7.80
CA GLN A 76 -3.67 6.42 7.87
C GLN A 76 -3.69 7.79 8.57
N THR A 77 -4.29 8.78 7.93
CA THR A 77 -4.54 10.12 8.52
C THR A 77 -5.97 10.23 9.08
N GLN A 78 -6.23 11.17 9.99
CA GLN A 78 -7.56 11.41 10.54
C GLN A 78 -8.60 11.76 9.47
N VAL A 79 -8.23 12.59 8.49
CA VAL A 79 -9.13 12.97 7.37
C VAL A 79 -9.59 11.75 6.57
N GLN A 80 -8.75 10.74 6.43
CA GLN A 80 -9.11 9.50 5.74
C GLN A 80 -10.11 8.66 6.55
N ARG A 81 -10.09 8.74 7.88
CA ARG A 81 -11.00 7.99 8.75
C ARG A 81 -12.45 8.43 8.63
N ASP A 82 -12.69 9.71 8.38
CA ASP A 82 -14.03 10.29 8.28
C ASP A 82 -14.59 10.33 6.85
N PHE A 83 -13.95 9.65 5.91
CA PHE A 83 -14.35 9.69 4.50
C PHE A 83 -15.75 9.09 4.30
N PRO A 84 -16.73 9.84 3.73
CA PRO A 84 -18.13 9.44 3.63
C PRO A 84 -18.38 8.53 2.42
N ALA A 85 -17.79 7.34 2.41
CA ALA A 85 -18.01 6.35 1.37
C ALA A 85 -18.31 4.99 1.99
N SER A 86 -18.94 4.11 1.23
CA SER A 86 -19.08 2.71 1.61
C SER A 86 -17.76 1.95 1.49
N VAL A 87 -17.62 0.86 2.23
CA VAL A 87 -16.46 -0.02 2.18
C VAL A 87 -16.16 -0.47 0.74
N GLN A 88 -17.19 -0.89 -0.01
CA GLN A 88 -17.01 -1.33 -1.40
C GLN A 88 -16.52 -0.23 -2.33
N GLU A 89 -16.94 1.03 -2.13
CA GLU A 89 -16.45 2.16 -2.93
C GLU A 89 -14.97 2.43 -2.65
N ILE A 90 -14.56 2.40 -1.38
CA ILE A 90 -13.14 2.50 -0.99
C ILE A 90 -12.33 1.40 -1.65
N VAL A 91 -12.74 0.13 -1.53
CA VAL A 91 -11.99 -1.00 -2.09
C VAL A 91 -11.89 -0.90 -3.62
N ARG A 92 -13.02 -0.64 -4.30
CA ARG A 92 -13.06 -0.50 -5.76
C ARG A 92 -12.24 0.68 -6.27
N SER A 93 -12.05 1.74 -5.48
CA SER A 93 -11.19 2.86 -5.85
C SER A 93 -9.73 2.44 -6.11
N GLY A 94 -9.30 1.28 -5.60
CA GLY A 94 -7.99 0.71 -5.92
C GLY A 94 -7.77 0.43 -7.42
N PHE A 95 -8.82 0.26 -8.21
CA PHE A 95 -8.71 0.05 -9.66
C PHE A 95 -8.54 1.34 -10.45
N GLN A 96 -8.69 2.54 -9.86
CA GLN A 96 -8.68 3.81 -10.58
C GLN A 96 -7.45 3.99 -11.48
N GLY A 97 -6.26 3.55 -11.03
CA GLY A 97 -5.04 3.60 -11.82
C GLY A 97 -5.06 2.73 -13.09
N ARG A 98 -6.03 1.80 -13.22
CA ARG A 98 -6.19 0.88 -14.35
C ARG A 98 -7.42 1.18 -15.21
N CYS A 99 -8.37 1.97 -14.69
CA CYS A 99 -9.63 2.25 -15.40
C CYS A 99 -9.44 3.10 -16.66
N GLY A 100 -8.35 3.89 -16.74
CA GLY A 100 -8.18 4.86 -17.80
C GLY A 100 -9.36 5.84 -17.82
N LEU A 101 -10.00 5.99 -19.00
CA LEU A 101 -11.19 6.86 -19.19
C LEU A 101 -12.53 6.16 -18.94
N ARG A 102 -12.53 4.92 -18.46
CA ARG A 102 -13.78 4.16 -18.22
C ARG A 102 -14.49 4.70 -16.98
N PRO A 103 -15.79 5.05 -17.06
CA PRO A 103 -16.55 5.56 -15.92
C PRO A 103 -17.02 4.46 -14.96
N PHE A 104 -16.99 3.17 -15.38
CA PHE A 104 -17.50 2.05 -14.59
C PHE A 104 -16.46 0.93 -14.45
N TYR A 105 -16.50 0.25 -13.30
CA TYR A 105 -15.72 -0.96 -13.05
C TYR A 105 -16.32 -2.16 -13.80
N THR A 106 -15.46 -3.01 -14.34
CA THR A 106 -15.86 -4.26 -15.01
C THR A 106 -16.44 -5.27 -14.02
N ARG A 107 -17.03 -6.34 -14.56
CA ARG A 107 -17.55 -7.45 -13.74
C ARG A 107 -16.41 -8.15 -12.97
N ASP A 108 -15.26 -8.34 -13.63
CA ASP A 108 -14.07 -8.98 -13.03
C ASP A 108 -13.44 -8.11 -11.93
N GLU A 109 -13.37 -6.78 -12.12
CA GLU A 109 -12.90 -5.86 -11.10
C GLU A 109 -13.80 -5.89 -9.86
N LYS A 110 -15.13 -5.94 -10.04
CA LYS A 110 -16.08 -6.05 -8.92
C LYS A 110 -15.90 -7.38 -8.19
N ALA A 111 -15.79 -8.49 -8.92
CA ALA A 111 -15.58 -9.82 -8.34
C ALA A 111 -14.24 -9.89 -7.59
N LEU A 112 -13.16 -9.28 -8.12
CA LEU A 112 -11.88 -9.21 -7.44
C LEU A 112 -11.94 -8.36 -6.17
N ALA A 113 -12.69 -7.24 -6.17
CA ALA A 113 -12.93 -6.44 -4.97
C ALA A 113 -13.64 -7.25 -3.88
N ASP A 114 -14.68 -7.98 -4.25
CA ASP A 114 -15.44 -8.82 -3.32
C ASP A 114 -14.56 -9.95 -2.75
N LYS A 115 -13.75 -10.61 -3.59
CA LYS A 115 -12.75 -11.60 -3.16
C LYS A 115 -11.70 -11.01 -2.20
N ASN A 116 -11.22 -9.79 -2.46
CA ASN A 116 -10.29 -9.13 -1.57
C ASN A 116 -10.94 -8.74 -0.23
N LEU A 117 -12.23 -8.37 -0.21
CA LEU A 117 -12.99 -8.16 1.03
C LEU A 117 -13.11 -9.46 1.84
N GLU A 118 -13.37 -10.59 1.19
CA GLU A 118 -13.39 -11.90 1.83
C GLU A 118 -12.02 -12.27 2.44
N ARG A 119 -10.92 -12.09 1.68
CA ARG A 119 -9.56 -12.36 2.15
C ARG A 119 -9.17 -11.61 3.42
N ILE A 120 -9.73 -10.43 3.65
CA ILE A 120 -9.47 -9.62 4.84
C ILE A 120 -10.56 -9.77 5.92
N GLY A 121 -11.54 -10.66 5.73
CA GLY A 121 -12.65 -10.92 6.66
C GLY A 121 -13.61 -9.72 6.81
N MET A 122 -13.91 -9.02 5.71
CA MET A 122 -14.76 -7.83 5.69
C MET A 122 -15.93 -7.93 4.71
N GLU A 123 -16.26 -9.13 4.20
CA GLU A 123 -17.33 -9.38 3.23
C GLU A 123 -18.70 -8.88 3.70
N GLY A 124 -19.03 -9.08 4.98
CA GLY A 124 -20.30 -8.62 5.59
C GLY A 124 -20.40 -7.09 5.77
N PHE A 125 -19.32 -6.35 5.50
CA PHE A 125 -19.27 -4.90 5.71
C PHE A 125 -19.33 -4.09 4.42
N SER A 126 -19.44 -4.72 3.26
CA SER A 126 -19.29 -4.08 1.94
C SER A 126 -20.16 -2.82 1.75
N ARG A 127 -21.38 -2.81 2.30
CA ARG A 127 -22.31 -1.68 2.19
C ARG A 127 -22.28 -0.70 3.36
N ARG A 128 -21.51 -0.99 4.43
CA ARG A 128 -21.39 -0.09 5.58
C ARG A 128 -20.58 1.15 5.22
N SER A 129 -20.87 2.24 5.92
CA SER A 129 -20.07 3.46 5.84
C SER A 129 -18.68 3.20 6.44
N TYR A 130 -17.63 3.59 5.72
CA TYR A 130 -16.24 3.42 6.14
C TYR A 130 -15.94 4.10 7.49
N ARG A 131 -16.51 5.28 7.73
CA ARG A 131 -16.33 6.03 8.98
C ARG A 131 -16.91 5.34 10.23
N GLU A 132 -17.84 4.37 10.05
CA GLU A 132 -18.45 3.62 11.15
C GLU A 132 -17.59 2.41 11.59
N LEU A 133 -16.51 2.15 10.89
CA LEU A 133 -15.62 1.04 11.17
C LEU A 133 -14.63 1.39 12.28
N SER A 134 -14.21 0.38 13.06
CA SER A 134 -13.06 0.52 13.97
C SER A 134 -11.77 0.78 13.18
N GLY A 135 -10.75 1.35 13.82
CA GLY A 135 -9.46 1.62 13.18
C GLY A 135 -8.84 0.38 12.52
N GLY A 136 -8.89 -0.78 13.18
CA GLY A 136 -8.40 -2.04 12.61
C GLY A 136 -9.23 -2.52 11.41
N GLN A 137 -10.55 -2.30 11.41
CA GLN A 137 -11.41 -2.60 10.27
C GLN A 137 -11.11 -1.65 9.10
N GLN A 138 -10.94 -0.36 9.37
CA GLN A 138 -10.57 0.63 8.36
C GLN A 138 -9.23 0.28 7.70
N GLN A 139 -8.24 -0.11 8.50
CA GLN A 139 -6.93 -0.49 7.99
C GLN A 139 -7.00 -1.73 7.09
N ARG A 140 -7.81 -2.73 7.46
CA ARG A 140 -8.07 -3.89 6.59
C ARG A 140 -8.73 -3.49 5.28
N VAL A 141 -9.71 -2.59 5.30
CA VAL A 141 -10.35 -2.07 4.07
C VAL A 141 -9.34 -1.37 3.15
N LEU A 142 -8.42 -0.57 3.71
CA LEU A 142 -7.35 0.06 2.94
C LEU A 142 -6.38 -0.97 2.36
N LEU A 143 -6.11 -2.07 3.07
CA LEU A 143 -5.33 -3.19 2.55
C LEU A 143 -6.04 -3.84 1.35
N ALA A 144 -7.36 -4.12 1.44
CA ALA A 144 -8.12 -4.65 0.30
C ALA A 144 -8.11 -3.70 -0.90
N ARG A 145 -8.19 -2.38 -0.66
CA ARG A 145 -8.01 -1.36 -1.71
C ARG A 145 -6.64 -1.48 -2.38
N ALA A 146 -5.57 -1.61 -1.62
CA ALA A 146 -4.22 -1.79 -2.15
C ALA A 146 -4.10 -3.08 -2.96
N LEU A 147 -4.73 -4.18 -2.52
CA LEU A 147 -4.78 -5.45 -3.26
C LEU A 147 -5.56 -5.35 -4.57
N CYS A 148 -6.55 -4.45 -4.68
CA CYS A 148 -7.23 -4.18 -5.94
C CYS A 148 -6.33 -3.42 -6.93
N ALA A 149 -5.39 -2.62 -6.45
CA ALA A 149 -4.45 -1.90 -7.31
C ALA A 149 -3.41 -2.81 -7.95
N THR A 150 -3.05 -3.95 -7.31
CA THR A 150 -1.95 -4.81 -7.77
C THR A 150 -2.17 -6.29 -7.49
N GLN A 151 -1.45 -7.11 -8.29
CA GLN A 151 -1.19 -8.52 -8.02
C GLN A 151 0.32 -8.82 -8.00
N LYS A 152 1.18 -7.78 -8.11
CA LYS A 152 2.63 -7.95 -8.29
C LYS A 152 3.44 -7.48 -7.08
N CYS A 153 3.19 -6.27 -6.59
CA CYS A 153 3.96 -5.68 -5.51
C CYS A 153 3.04 -4.91 -4.56
N LEU A 154 3.17 -5.17 -3.26
CA LEU A 154 2.45 -4.48 -2.20
C LEU A 154 3.44 -3.68 -1.35
N LEU A 155 3.19 -2.39 -1.20
CA LEU A 155 3.99 -1.48 -0.39
C LEU A 155 3.14 -1.01 0.81
N LEU A 156 3.61 -1.30 2.02
CA LEU A 156 2.88 -1.03 3.27
C LEU A 156 3.68 -0.04 4.11
N ASP A 157 3.09 1.12 4.42
CA ASP A 157 3.68 2.14 5.28
C ASP A 157 3.00 2.10 6.65
N GLU A 158 3.67 1.57 7.65
CA GLU A 158 3.18 1.41 9.03
C GLU A 158 1.77 0.77 9.11
N PRO A 159 1.55 -0.42 8.53
CA PRO A 159 0.21 -1.02 8.38
C PRO A 159 -0.52 -1.30 9.69
N VAL A 160 0.16 -1.27 10.82
CA VAL A 160 -0.38 -1.56 12.16
C VAL A 160 -0.31 -0.36 13.11
N SER A 161 0.10 0.80 12.63
CA SER A 161 0.24 2.00 13.45
C SER A 161 -1.10 2.42 14.07
N GLY A 162 -1.12 2.62 15.38
CA GLY A 162 -2.32 3.04 16.11
C GLY A 162 -3.41 1.97 16.28
N LEU A 163 -3.11 0.71 16.00
CA LEU A 163 -3.99 -0.43 16.26
C LEU A 163 -3.77 -1.01 17.66
N ASP A 164 -4.84 -1.57 18.23
CA ASP A 164 -4.74 -2.38 19.44
C ASP A 164 -4.00 -3.70 19.17
N PRO A 165 -3.50 -4.41 20.20
CA PRO A 165 -2.72 -5.64 20.02
C PRO A 165 -3.45 -6.74 19.24
N LYS A 166 -4.77 -6.87 19.40
CA LYS A 166 -5.58 -7.88 18.72
C LYS A 166 -5.70 -7.57 17.23
N ALA A 167 -6.02 -6.31 16.88
CA ALA A 167 -6.10 -5.86 15.50
C ALA A 167 -4.72 -5.93 14.80
N THR A 168 -3.64 -5.64 15.53
CA THR A 168 -2.26 -5.79 15.05
C THR A 168 -1.94 -7.23 14.67
N ALA A 169 -2.22 -8.20 15.57
CA ALA A 169 -2.01 -9.62 15.29
C ALA A 169 -2.79 -10.08 14.06
N GLN A 170 -4.07 -9.72 13.97
CA GLN A 170 -4.93 -10.05 12.82
C GLN A 170 -4.38 -9.46 11.50
N MET A 171 -3.87 -8.24 11.52
CA MET A 171 -3.29 -7.60 10.33
C MET A 171 -2.04 -8.34 9.86
N TYR A 172 -1.15 -8.76 10.79
CA TYR A 172 0.02 -9.54 10.42
C TYR A 172 -0.33 -10.94 9.88
N GLU A 173 -1.35 -11.60 10.42
CA GLU A 173 -1.86 -12.87 9.89
C GLU A 173 -2.32 -12.71 8.43
N ILE A 174 -3.11 -11.66 8.15
CA ILE A 174 -3.57 -11.36 6.80
C ILE A 174 -2.37 -11.11 5.87
N ILE A 175 -1.45 -10.22 6.24
CA ILE A 175 -0.26 -9.88 5.43
C ILE A 175 0.58 -11.14 5.16
N SER A 176 0.83 -11.98 6.17
CA SER A 176 1.56 -13.24 6.02
C SER A 176 0.86 -14.21 5.08
N GLY A 177 -0.48 -14.23 5.09
CA GLY A 177 -1.29 -15.04 4.18
C GLY A 177 -1.28 -14.55 2.73
N LEU A 178 -0.92 -13.28 2.48
CA LEU A 178 -0.82 -12.73 1.12
C LEU A 178 0.49 -13.12 0.43
N HIS A 179 1.53 -13.42 1.19
CA HIS A 179 2.86 -13.78 0.67
C HIS A 179 2.96 -15.25 0.23
N ARG A 180 2.01 -16.09 0.57
CA ARG A 180 1.95 -17.51 0.16
C ARG A 180 1.21 -17.67 -1.15
#